data_0d15a562582d71a07a15c99a8f48a21c
#
_entry.id   0d15a562582d71a07a15c99a8f48a21c
#
_cell.length_a   1.000
_cell.length_b   1.000
_cell.length_c   1.000
_cell.angle_alpha   90.00
_cell.angle_beta   90.00
_cell.angle_gamma   90.00
#
_symmetry.space_group_name_H-M   'P 1'
#
loop_
_entity.id
_entity.type
_entity.pdbx_description
1 polymer ?
#
loop_
_entity_poly.entity_id
_entity_poly.type
_entity_poly.pdbx_seq_one_letter_code
_entity_poly.pdbx_strand_id
1 'polypeptide(L)'
;MYGGVHMSDVKLVKRSEVDQSITWDMSLLYPSDEAYRTTLKETEAQLKSFKEKYEDKLADLEVLTAATAEYEALYETFYRLSHYAELPMTVDRFNDTVIENATLFEQLASAWAQNMSFYDTEIVGLDESLLRQFVAEKRPDLAYFIEKIIRVKAHTLSKDAEQVLSNMSSLPSFYQLYEVTKHEDMEFDSFEADGKTYENSFVLYENLHEMDNHTEVRRNAAKSFYKTLNRYKNTVANEYISTIKKEKMIATM
;
A
#
# COMPACT_ATOMS: atom_id res chain seq x y z
N MET A 1 1.71 41.26 14.32
CA MET A 1 3.14 40.97 14.06
C MET A 1 3.28 39.47 14.12
N TYR A 2 3.23 38.79 12.96
CA TYR A 2 3.58 37.39 12.88
C TYR A 2 5.09 37.33 12.91
N GLY A 3 5.68 36.82 14.01
CA GLY A 3 7.10 36.53 14.09
C GLY A 3 7.41 35.43 13.08
N GLY A 4 8.12 35.79 12.01
CA GLY A 4 8.56 34.83 11.02
C GLY A 4 9.51 33.85 11.69
N VAL A 5 9.13 32.59 11.76
CA VAL A 5 10.05 31.51 12.07
C VAL A 5 11.09 31.53 10.94
N HIS A 6 12.36 31.78 11.28
CA HIS A 6 13.45 31.66 10.31
C HIS A 6 13.55 30.19 9.88
N MET A 7 13.31 29.89 8.60
CA MET A 7 13.30 28.52 8.07
C MET A 7 14.65 27.78 8.23
N SER A 8 15.73 28.49 8.52
CA SER A 8 17.04 27.90 8.88
C SER A 8 17.05 27.13 10.19
N ASP A 9 16.03 27.28 11.03
CA ASP A 9 15.95 26.66 12.35
C ASP A 9 14.97 25.45 12.38
N VAL A 10 14.40 25.10 11.23
CA VAL A 10 13.51 23.93 11.12
C VAL A 10 14.37 22.67 11.14
N LYS A 11 14.38 22.00 12.29
CA LYS A 11 14.96 20.68 12.47
C LYS A 11 13.86 19.62 12.34
N LEU A 12 14.11 18.57 11.59
CA LEU A 12 13.23 17.41 11.60
C LEU A 12 13.23 16.80 13.01
N VAL A 13 12.07 16.80 13.64
CA VAL A 13 11.90 16.21 14.98
C VAL A 13 11.72 14.69 14.86
N LYS A 14 12.21 13.96 15.85
CA LYS A 14 11.94 12.53 15.94
C LYS A 14 10.45 12.29 16.23
N ARG A 15 9.92 11.17 15.79
CA ARG A 15 8.52 10.80 16.04
C ARG A 15 8.13 10.90 17.52
N SER A 16 9.02 10.48 18.43
CA SER A 16 8.82 10.55 19.88
C SER A 16 8.75 11.96 20.45
N GLU A 17 9.19 12.98 19.70
CA GLU A 17 9.19 14.39 20.09
C GLU A 17 7.97 15.15 19.53
N VAL A 18 7.16 14.50 18.67
CA VAL A 18 5.95 15.10 18.10
C VAL A 18 4.83 15.10 19.12
N ASP A 19 4.13 16.23 19.26
CA ASP A 19 2.97 16.36 20.13
C ASP A 19 1.88 15.35 19.70
N GLN A 20 1.49 14.49 20.62
CA GLN A 20 0.48 13.45 20.36
C GLN A 20 -0.89 14.03 19.97
N SER A 21 -1.21 15.25 20.41
CA SER A 21 -2.49 15.91 20.07
C SER A 21 -2.66 16.20 18.58
N ILE A 22 -1.57 16.23 17.81
CA ILE A 22 -1.57 16.43 16.35
C ILE A 22 -1.26 15.16 15.59
N THR A 23 -1.33 14.00 16.23
CA THR A 23 -1.10 12.69 15.63
C THR A 23 -2.38 11.89 15.57
N TRP A 24 -2.41 10.89 14.72
CA TRP A 24 -3.54 9.98 14.61
C TRP A 24 -3.62 9.08 15.85
N ASP A 25 -4.83 8.91 16.36
CA ASP A 25 -5.11 8.01 17.47
C ASP A 25 -5.34 6.58 16.94
N MET A 26 -4.30 5.76 17.02
CA MET A 26 -4.34 4.37 16.57
C MET A 26 -5.27 3.49 17.43
N SER A 27 -5.64 3.95 18.64
CA SER A 27 -6.58 3.21 19.51
C SER A 27 -8.00 3.15 18.93
N LEU A 28 -8.33 4.01 17.95
CA LEU A 28 -9.57 3.96 17.18
C LEU A 28 -9.65 2.72 16.27
N LEU A 29 -8.53 2.14 15.90
CA LEU A 29 -8.47 0.88 15.15
C LEU A 29 -8.43 -0.32 16.12
N TYR A 30 -7.45 -0.35 17.01
CA TYR A 30 -7.32 -1.35 18.07
C TYR A 30 -6.85 -0.68 19.36
N PRO A 31 -7.47 -1.00 20.50
CA PRO A 31 -7.16 -0.35 21.79
C PRO A 31 -5.76 -0.68 22.32
N SER A 32 -5.14 -1.76 21.84
CA SER A 32 -3.79 -2.17 22.22
C SER A 32 -3.19 -3.14 21.20
N ASP A 33 -1.86 -3.30 21.23
CA ASP A 33 -1.16 -4.31 20.43
C ASP A 33 -1.63 -5.74 20.76
N GLU A 34 -2.01 -6.01 22.02
CA GLU A 34 -2.56 -7.32 22.41
C GLU A 34 -3.90 -7.59 21.72
N ALA A 35 -4.81 -6.61 21.69
CA ALA A 35 -6.08 -6.72 20.98
C ALA A 35 -5.87 -6.91 19.47
N TYR A 36 -4.94 -6.15 18.89
CA TYR A 36 -4.53 -6.32 17.48
C TYR A 36 -4.05 -7.75 17.19
N ARG A 37 -3.09 -8.26 17.97
CA ARG A 37 -2.51 -9.60 17.78
C ARG A 37 -3.52 -10.73 18.01
N THR A 38 -4.46 -10.52 18.92
CA THR A 38 -5.57 -11.46 19.14
C THR A 38 -6.47 -11.55 17.90
N THR A 39 -6.92 -10.40 17.40
CA THR A 39 -7.76 -10.34 16.20
C THR A 39 -7.04 -10.92 14.98
N LEU A 40 -5.73 -10.68 14.84
CA LEU A 40 -4.91 -11.23 13.77
C LEU A 40 -4.94 -12.77 13.75
N LYS A 41 -4.76 -13.42 14.92
CA LYS A 41 -4.82 -14.88 15.03
C LYS A 41 -6.23 -15.44 14.77
N GLU A 42 -7.24 -14.76 15.25
CA GLU A 42 -8.64 -15.13 15.00
C GLU A 42 -8.97 -15.04 13.51
N THR A 43 -8.53 -13.97 12.85
CA THR A 43 -8.72 -13.79 11.41
C THR A 43 -8.02 -14.90 10.61
N GLU A 44 -6.78 -15.27 10.96
CA GLU A 44 -6.09 -16.38 10.28
C GLU A 44 -6.88 -17.70 10.37
N ALA A 45 -7.47 -18.01 11.53
CA ALA A 45 -8.30 -19.19 11.71
C ALA A 45 -9.60 -19.10 10.88
N GLN A 46 -10.21 -17.92 10.81
CA GLN A 46 -11.42 -17.67 10.01
C GLN A 46 -11.15 -17.82 8.51
N LEU A 47 -9.99 -17.41 8.00
CA LEU A 47 -9.60 -17.59 6.59
C LEU A 47 -9.59 -19.07 6.19
N LYS A 48 -9.04 -19.94 7.04
CA LYS A 48 -9.02 -21.40 6.82
C LYS A 48 -10.45 -21.98 6.80
N SER A 49 -11.26 -21.55 7.79
CA SER A 49 -12.66 -21.98 7.88
C SER A 49 -13.47 -21.52 6.68
N PHE A 50 -13.24 -20.30 6.20
CA PHE A 50 -13.92 -19.74 5.01
C PHE A 50 -13.62 -20.61 3.78
N LYS A 51 -12.37 -20.95 3.56
CA LYS A 51 -11.96 -21.81 2.45
C LYS A 51 -12.64 -23.17 2.51
N GLU A 52 -12.56 -23.88 3.63
CA GLU A 52 -13.18 -25.21 3.84
C GLU A 52 -14.70 -25.18 3.60
N LYS A 53 -15.34 -24.07 3.97
CA LYS A 53 -16.78 -23.90 3.87
C LYS A 53 -17.25 -23.64 2.44
N TYR A 54 -16.49 -22.86 1.65
CA TYR A 54 -16.99 -22.28 0.41
C TYR A 54 -16.26 -22.71 -0.87
N GLU A 55 -15.01 -23.18 -0.81
CA GLU A 55 -14.25 -23.59 -1.99
C GLU A 55 -14.99 -24.65 -2.81
N ASP A 56 -15.03 -24.47 -4.12
CA ASP A 56 -15.74 -25.30 -5.11
C ASP A 56 -17.27 -25.31 -4.97
N LYS A 57 -17.87 -24.35 -4.26
CA LYS A 57 -19.32 -24.36 -3.97
C LYS A 57 -20.04 -23.07 -4.38
N LEU A 58 -19.33 -22.08 -4.92
CA LEU A 58 -19.94 -20.77 -5.24
C LEU A 58 -20.94 -20.79 -6.42
N ALA A 59 -21.07 -21.91 -7.12
CA ALA A 59 -22.06 -22.06 -8.17
C ALA A 59 -23.54 -22.14 -7.66
N ASP A 60 -23.73 -22.26 -6.35
CA ASP A 60 -25.05 -22.17 -5.71
C ASP A 60 -25.32 -20.74 -5.25
N LEU A 61 -26.51 -20.20 -5.58
CA LEU A 61 -26.88 -18.81 -5.32
C LEU A 61 -26.89 -18.46 -3.81
N GLU A 62 -27.39 -19.35 -2.97
CA GLU A 62 -27.44 -19.11 -1.52
C GLU A 62 -26.05 -19.21 -0.90
N VAL A 63 -25.24 -20.16 -1.35
CA VAL A 63 -23.83 -20.29 -0.94
C VAL A 63 -23.03 -19.06 -1.35
N LEU A 64 -23.19 -18.59 -2.60
CA LEU A 64 -22.54 -17.37 -3.10
C LEU A 64 -22.93 -16.14 -2.25
N THR A 65 -24.21 -16.05 -1.90
CA THR A 65 -24.71 -14.94 -1.08
C THR A 65 -24.08 -14.95 0.32
N ALA A 66 -24.06 -16.12 0.97
CA ALA A 66 -23.46 -16.28 2.29
C ALA A 66 -21.95 -16.06 2.27
N ALA A 67 -21.26 -16.60 1.26
CA ALA A 67 -19.82 -16.43 1.08
C ALA A 67 -19.45 -14.95 0.87
N THR A 68 -20.21 -14.22 0.04
CA THR A 68 -19.98 -12.79 -0.19
C THR A 68 -20.11 -11.98 1.09
N ALA A 69 -21.13 -12.22 1.90
CA ALA A 69 -21.33 -11.50 3.15
C ALA A 69 -20.20 -11.79 4.17
N GLU A 70 -19.77 -13.05 4.26
CA GLU A 70 -18.67 -13.44 5.16
C GLU A 70 -17.31 -12.91 4.66
N TYR A 71 -17.10 -12.90 3.33
CA TYR A 71 -15.93 -12.30 2.70
C TYR A 71 -15.81 -10.80 3.04
N GLU A 72 -16.89 -10.05 2.90
CA GLU A 72 -16.90 -8.61 3.20
C GLU A 72 -16.55 -8.32 4.66
N ALA A 73 -17.11 -9.09 5.60
CA ALA A 73 -16.81 -8.95 7.02
C ALA A 73 -15.34 -9.27 7.33
N LEU A 74 -14.78 -10.33 6.71
CA LEU A 74 -13.37 -10.67 6.82
C LEU A 74 -12.47 -9.61 6.18
N TYR A 75 -12.87 -9.07 5.03
CA TYR A 75 -12.13 -8.02 4.34
C TYR A 75 -12.09 -6.72 5.13
N GLU A 76 -13.19 -6.32 5.77
CA GLU A 76 -13.20 -5.16 6.67
C GLU A 76 -12.21 -5.35 7.82
N THR A 77 -12.22 -6.53 8.45
CA THR A 77 -11.29 -6.85 9.55
C THR A 77 -9.84 -6.85 9.06
N PHE A 78 -9.57 -7.48 7.93
CA PHE A 78 -8.24 -7.51 7.30
C PHE A 78 -7.73 -6.10 7.00
N TYR A 79 -8.61 -5.24 6.48
CA TYR A 79 -8.25 -3.86 6.15
C TYR A 79 -7.94 -3.02 7.39
N ARG A 80 -8.69 -3.22 8.49
CA ARG A 80 -8.39 -2.57 9.77
C ARG A 80 -7.05 -3.04 10.35
N LEU A 81 -6.75 -4.33 10.24
CA LEU A 81 -5.47 -4.90 10.67
C LEU A 81 -4.30 -4.33 9.86
N SER A 82 -4.46 -4.19 8.53
CA SER A 82 -3.43 -3.59 7.67
C SER A 82 -3.10 -2.16 8.08
N HIS A 83 -4.12 -1.34 8.31
CA HIS A 83 -3.91 0.06 8.69
C HIS A 83 -3.24 0.22 10.05
N TYR A 84 -3.57 -0.64 11.03
CA TYR A 84 -2.90 -0.62 12.33
C TYR A 84 -1.41 -0.99 12.22
N ALA A 85 -1.06 -1.90 11.33
CA ALA A 85 0.31 -2.31 11.07
C ALA A 85 1.10 -1.29 10.24
N GLU A 86 0.50 -0.81 9.14
CA GLU A 86 1.21 -0.07 8.09
C GLU A 86 1.31 1.44 8.36
N LEU A 87 0.27 2.07 8.93
CA LEU A 87 0.30 3.51 9.17
C LEU A 87 1.45 3.94 10.09
N PRO A 88 1.74 3.26 11.23
CA PRO A 88 2.90 3.60 12.03
C PRO A 88 4.23 3.45 11.30
N MET A 89 4.37 2.49 10.37
CA MET A 89 5.57 2.31 9.54
C MET A 89 5.85 3.53 8.65
N THR A 90 4.85 4.31 8.29
CA THR A 90 5.04 5.53 7.47
C THR A 90 5.73 6.67 8.23
N VAL A 91 5.73 6.61 9.56
CA VAL A 91 6.25 7.70 10.42
C VAL A 91 7.40 7.27 11.32
N ASP A 92 7.55 5.98 11.65
CA ASP A 92 8.65 5.46 12.46
C ASP A 92 9.02 4.02 12.08
N ARG A 93 9.99 3.89 11.19
CA ARG A 93 10.49 2.60 10.70
C ARG A 93 11.54 1.95 11.62
N PHE A 94 11.93 2.62 12.70
CA PHE A 94 12.95 2.14 13.63
C PHE A 94 12.36 1.64 14.96
N ASN A 95 11.04 1.66 15.10
CA ASN A 95 10.36 1.19 16.29
C ASN A 95 10.13 -0.33 16.20
N ASP A 96 10.74 -1.09 17.11
CA ASP A 96 10.69 -2.56 17.11
C ASP A 96 9.26 -3.12 17.16
N THR A 97 8.37 -2.50 17.94
CA THR A 97 6.96 -2.92 18.03
C THR A 97 6.22 -2.69 16.71
N VAL A 98 6.49 -1.58 16.03
CA VAL A 98 5.91 -1.26 14.74
C VAL A 98 6.37 -2.26 13.68
N ILE A 99 7.67 -2.58 13.66
CA ILE A 99 8.26 -3.56 12.74
C ILE A 99 7.65 -4.95 13.00
N GLU A 100 7.52 -5.35 14.27
CA GLU A 100 6.94 -6.64 14.64
C GLU A 100 5.48 -6.75 14.19
N ASN A 101 4.66 -5.72 14.43
CA ASN A 101 3.26 -5.71 14.02
C ASN A 101 3.10 -5.75 12.49
N ALA A 102 3.96 -5.05 11.74
CA ALA A 102 4.00 -5.11 10.28
C ALA A 102 4.36 -6.52 9.78
N THR A 103 5.38 -7.15 10.38
CA THR A 103 5.79 -8.52 10.04
C THR A 103 4.68 -9.54 10.30
N LEU A 104 3.95 -9.41 11.41
CA LEU A 104 2.80 -10.27 11.72
C LEU A 104 1.67 -10.08 10.71
N PHE A 105 1.43 -8.84 10.26
CA PHE A 105 0.45 -8.57 9.22
C PHE A 105 0.86 -9.17 7.86
N GLU A 106 2.13 -9.11 7.47
CA GLU A 106 2.62 -9.74 6.23
C GLU A 106 2.36 -11.25 6.21
N GLN A 107 2.49 -11.92 7.38
CA GLN A 107 2.14 -13.34 7.52
C GLN A 107 0.65 -13.57 7.30
N LEU A 108 -0.23 -12.72 7.89
CA LEU A 108 -1.67 -12.78 7.64
C LEU A 108 -2.01 -12.49 6.18
N ALA A 109 -1.35 -11.53 5.54
CA ALA A 109 -1.55 -11.21 4.12
C ALA A 109 -1.19 -12.41 3.22
N SER A 110 -0.12 -13.13 3.56
CA SER A 110 0.23 -14.38 2.90
C SER A 110 -0.82 -15.47 3.11
N ALA A 111 -1.36 -15.60 4.35
CA ALA A 111 -2.45 -16.53 4.64
C ALA A 111 -3.74 -16.14 3.92
N TRP A 112 -4.04 -14.84 3.81
CA TRP A 112 -5.15 -14.34 2.99
C TRP A 112 -5.01 -14.79 1.55
N ALA A 113 -3.88 -14.52 0.91
CA ALA A 113 -3.64 -14.92 -0.48
C ALA A 113 -3.81 -16.43 -0.69
N GLN A 114 -3.33 -17.26 0.24
CA GLN A 114 -3.46 -18.71 0.15
C GLN A 114 -4.88 -19.25 0.32
N ASN A 115 -5.67 -18.63 1.19
CA ASN A 115 -7.00 -19.14 1.54
C ASN A 115 -8.14 -18.43 0.79
N MET A 116 -7.94 -17.22 0.25
CA MET A 116 -8.98 -16.41 -0.37
C MET A 116 -8.90 -16.36 -1.90
N SER A 117 -7.75 -16.74 -2.50
CA SER A 117 -7.56 -16.71 -3.97
C SER A 117 -8.60 -17.51 -4.76
N PHE A 118 -9.14 -18.58 -4.16
CA PHE A 118 -10.20 -19.36 -4.80
C PHE A 118 -11.46 -18.53 -5.04
N TYR A 119 -11.81 -17.65 -4.09
CA TYR A 119 -13.04 -16.85 -4.14
C TYR A 119 -13.06 -15.96 -5.39
N ASP A 120 -11.99 -15.21 -5.64
CA ASP A 120 -11.87 -14.37 -6.83
C ASP A 120 -11.88 -15.21 -8.13
N THR A 121 -11.14 -16.34 -8.13
CA THR A 121 -11.03 -17.23 -9.29
C THR A 121 -12.37 -17.90 -9.61
N GLU A 122 -13.10 -18.38 -8.60
CA GLU A 122 -14.40 -19.03 -8.81
C GLU A 122 -15.45 -18.04 -9.27
N ILE A 123 -15.54 -16.84 -8.66
CA ILE A 123 -16.50 -15.81 -9.09
C ILE A 123 -16.29 -15.45 -10.57
N VAL A 124 -15.05 -15.26 -11.01
CA VAL A 124 -14.75 -15.03 -12.42
C VAL A 124 -15.18 -16.23 -13.30
N GLY A 125 -15.07 -17.45 -12.76
CA GLY A 125 -15.49 -18.68 -13.44
C GLY A 125 -17.00 -18.90 -13.57
N LEU A 126 -17.82 -18.30 -12.68
CA LEU A 126 -19.27 -18.52 -12.64
C LEU A 126 -19.97 -18.11 -13.94
N ASP A 127 -21.12 -18.75 -14.23
CA ASP A 127 -21.95 -18.39 -15.37
C ASP A 127 -22.50 -16.96 -15.22
N GLU A 128 -22.50 -16.21 -16.32
CA GLU A 128 -23.00 -14.83 -16.36
C GLU A 128 -24.47 -14.74 -15.90
N SER A 129 -25.29 -15.74 -16.23
CA SER A 129 -26.68 -15.82 -15.81
C SER A 129 -26.82 -15.89 -14.28
N LEU A 130 -25.96 -16.66 -13.60
CA LEU A 130 -25.93 -16.76 -12.14
C LEU A 130 -25.46 -15.43 -11.52
N LEU A 131 -24.42 -14.81 -12.06
CA LEU A 131 -23.94 -13.52 -11.60
C LEU A 131 -25.00 -12.42 -11.73
N ARG A 132 -25.75 -12.38 -12.83
CA ARG A 132 -26.87 -11.45 -13.03
C ARG A 132 -28.05 -11.74 -12.10
N GLN A 133 -28.37 -13.02 -11.85
CA GLN A 133 -29.38 -13.43 -10.88
C GLN A 133 -28.96 -13.02 -9.46
N PHE A 134 -27.71 -13.25 -9.07
CA PHE A 134 -27.16 -12.85 -7.77
C PHE A 134 -27.35 -11.35 -7.51
N VAL A 135 -27.03 -10.52 -8.50
CA VAL A 135 -27.26 -9.06 -8.39
C VAL A 135 -28.74 -8.73 -8.29
N ALA A 136 -29.57 -9.31 -9.16
CA ALA A 136 -31.00 -8.96 -9.23
C ALA A 136 -31.77 -9.36 -7.97
N GLU A 137 -31.47 -10.51 -7.37
CA GLU A 137 -32.26 -11.09 -6.29
C GLU A 137 -31.63 -10.90 -4.89
N LYS A 138 -30.30 -10.86 -4.79
CA LYS A 138 -29.61 -10.91 -3.51
C LYS A 138 -28.79 -9.65 -3.20
N ARG A 139 -28.02 -9.13 -4.17
CA ARG A 139 -27.02 -8.09 -3.93
C ARG A 139 -27.03 -7.01 -5.02
N PRO A 140 -28.11 -6.22 -5.14
CA PRO A 140 -28.20 -5.13 -6.12
C PRO A 140 -27.15 -4.05 -5.92
N ASP A 141 -26.62 -3.90 -4.72
CA ASP A 141 -25.52 -3.02 -4.36
C ASP A 141 -24.20 -3.39 -5.07
N LEU A 142 -23.99 -4.65 -5.43
CA LEU A 142 -22.82 -5.15 -6.13
C LEU A 142 -22.94 -5.11 -7.67
N ALA A 143 -23.98 -4.49 -8.23
CA ALA A 143 -24.21 -4.48 -9.68
C ALA A 143 -23.02 -4.00 -10.48
N TYR A 144 -22.38 -2.89 -10.07
CA TYR A 144 -21.20 -2.36 -10.74
C TYR A 144 -19.98 -3.30 -10.65
N PHE A 145 -19.78 -3.89 -9.49
CA PHE A 145 -18.68 -4.82 -9.24
C PHE A 145 -18.82 -6.08 -10.11
N ILE A 146 -19.99 -6.69 -10.15
CA ILE A 146 -20.28 -7.87 -10.96
C ILE A 146 -20.17 -7.57 -12.47
N GLU A 147 -20.66 -6.42 -12.92
CA GLU A 147 -20.50 -6.01 -14.32
C GLU A 147 -19.02 -5.85 -14.71
N LYS A 148 -18.20 -5.39 -13.78
CA LYS A 148 -16.76 -5.30 -13.96
C LYS A 148 -16.10 -6.69 -14.10
N ILE A 149 -16.53 -7.65 -13.27
CA ILE A 149 -16.08 -9.05 -13.36
C ILE A 149 -16.44 -9.65 -14.71
N ILE A 150 -17.70 -9.49 -15.15
CA ILE A 150 -18.19 -10.02 -16.44
C ILE A 150 -17.33 -9.46 -17.60
N ARG A 151 -16.98 -8.18 -17.56
CA ARG A 151 -16.11 -7.58 -18.58
C ARG A 151 -14.68 -8.13 -18.55
N VAL A 152 -14.11 -8.30 -17.37
CA VAL A 152 -12.74 -8.82 -17.22
C VAL A 152 -12.64 -10.28 -17.63
N LYS A 153 -13.71 -11.05 -17.49
CA LYS A 153 -13.76 -12.48 -17.84
C LYS A 153 -13.25 -12.77 -19.27
N ALA A 154 -13.54 -11.88 -20.23
CA ALA A 154 -13.08 -12.03 -21.61
C ALA A 154 -11.55 -11.83 -21.79
N HIS A 155 -10.88 -11.29 -20.77
CA HIS A 155 -9.45 -10.99 -20.74
C HIS A 155 -8.67 -11.81 -19.70
N THR A 156 -9.32 -12.78 -19.05
CA THR A 156 -8.69 -13.64 -18.05
C THR A 156 -7.89 -14.75 -18.75
N LEU A 157 -6.65 -14.92 -18.34
CA LEU A 157 -5.76 -15.95 -18.89
C LEU A 157 -6.13 -17.35 -18.35
N SER A 158 -5.43 -18.38 -18.82
CA SER A 158 -5.59 -19.71 -18.25
C SER A 158 -5.21 -19.74 -16.76
N LYS A 159 -5.81 -20.63 -15.98
CA LYS A 159 -5.54 -20.78 -14.54
C LYS A 159 -4.04 -20.89 -14.22
N ASP A 160 -3.29 -21.63 -15.03
CA ASP A 160 -1.84 -21.79 -14.84
C ASP A 160 -1.07 -20.49 -15.09
N ALA A 161 -1.48 -19.72 -16.12
CA ALA A 161 -0.86 -18.44 -16.42
C ALA A 161 -1.16 -17.39 -15.33
N GLU A 162 -2.40 -17.32 -14.85
CA GLU A 162 -2.79 -16.46 -13.72
C GLU A 162 -2.02 -16.82 -12.44
N GLN A 163 -1.83 -18.12 -12.16
CA GLN A 163 -1.06 -18.56 -11.00
C GLN A 163 0.42 -18.15 -11.09
N VAL A 164 1.03 -18.23 -12.28
CA VAL A 164 2.41 -17.74 -12.48
C VAL A 164 2.50 -16.25 -12.27
N LEU A 165 1.57 -15.46 -12.83
CA LEU A 165 1.52 -14.01 -12.64
C LEU A 165 1.32 -13.63 -11.17
N SER A 166 0.43 -14.33 -10.47
CA SER A 166 0.18 -14.12 -9.04
C SER A 166 1.44 -14.39 -8.21
N ASN A 167 2.16 -15.48 -8.49
CA ASN A 167 3.41 -15.79 -7.81
C ASN A 167 4.50 -14.73 -8.09
N MET A 168 4.56 -14.20 -9.32
CA MET A 168 5.49 -13.14 -9.67
C MET A 168 5.16 -11.80 -8.99
N SER A 169 3.91 -11.56 -8.62
CA SER A 169 3.50 -10.33 -7.93
C SER A 169 4.02 -10.24 -6.49
N SER A 170 4.45 -11.38 -5.90
CA SER A 170 5.08 -11.41 -4.58
C SER A 170 6.55 -10.94 -4.59
N LEU A 171 7.16 -10.81 -5.76
CA LEU A 171 8.52 -10.26 -5.89
C LEU A 171 8.49 -8.73 -5.76
N PRO A 172 9.56 -8.12 -5.19
CA PRO A 172 9.65 -6.67 -5.13
C PRO A 172 9.44 -6.03 -6.51
N SER A 173 8.53 -5.07 -6.56
CA SER A 173 8.28 -4.34 -7.80
C SER A 173 9.39 -3.34 -8.09
N PHE A 174 9.57 -2.98 -9.36
CA PHE A 174 10.51 -1.88 -9.72
C PHE A 174 10.12 -0.56 -9.07
N TYR A 175 8.85 -0.36 -8.75
CA TYR A 175 8.39 0.80 -7.99
C TYR A 175 8.88 0.75 -6.53
N GLN A 176 8.85 -0.42 -5.88
CA GLN A 176 9.41 -0.58 -4.53
C GLN A 176 10.92 -0.31 -4.52
N LEU A 177 11.66 -0.75 -5.55
CA LEU A 177 13.08 -0.43 -5.68
C LEU A 177 13.31 1.08 -5.83
N TYR A 178 12.45 1.78 -6.60
CA TYR A 178 12.49 3.23 -6.70
C TYR A 178 12.25 3.90 -5.34
N GLU A 179 11.27 3.43 -4.56
CA GLU A 179 10.99 3.98 -3.23
C GLU A 179 12.18 3.80 -2.26
N VAL A 180 12.83 2.63 -2.28
CA VAL A 180 14.07 2.39 -1.50
C VAL A 180 15.17 3.34 -1.97
N THR A 181 15.43 3.40 -3.28
CA THR A 181 16.44 4.32 -3.84
C THR A 181 16.19 5.76 -3.43
N LYS A 182 14.94 6.22 -3.50
CA LYS A 182 14.54 7.59 -3.20
C LYS A 182 14.64 7.94 -1.71
N HIS A 183 14.20 7.03 -0.85
CA HIS A 183 14.00 7.35 0.58
C HIS A 183 15.13 6.85 1.49
N GLU A 184 15.88 5.84 1.05
CA GLU A 184 16.90 5.19 1.88
C GLU A 184 18.32 5.40 1.34
N ASP A 185 18.51 5.39 0.00
CA ASP A 185 19.86 5.44 -0.59
C ASP A 185 20.27 6.84 -1.06
N MET A 186 19.32 7.75 -1.35
CA MET A 186 19.66 9.09 -1.83
C MET A 186 20.16 9.99 -0.70
N GLU A 187 21.47 10.27 -0.73
CA GLU A 187 22.10 11.25 0.14
C GLU A 187 22.17 12.62 -0.55
N PHE A 188 21.57 13.64 0.06
CA PHE A 188 21.60 14.99 -0.43
C PHE A 188 22.72 15.80 0.20
N ASP A 189 23.48 16.52 -0.65
CA ASP A 189 24.48 17.46 -0.15
C ASP A 189 23.78 18.67 0.51
N SER A 190 24.30 19.15 1.65
CA SER A 190 23.95 20.45 2.17
C SER A 190 24.35 21.58 1.20
N PHE A 191 23.80 22.75 1.35
CA PHE A 191 24.15 23.93 0.55
C PHE A 191 24.30 25.19 1.40
N GLU A 192 25.07 26.13 0.88
CA GLU A 192 25.30 27.44 1.51
C GLU A 192 24.40 28.51 0.86
N ALA A 193 23.77 29.34 1.67
CA ALA A 193 23.05 30.54 1.24
C ALA A 193 22.99 31.57 2.38
N ASP A 194 23.08 32.85 2.06
CA ASP A 194 23.02 33.96 3.02
C ASP A 194 23.97 33.78 4.24
N GLY A 195 25.15 33.16 4.01
CA GLY A 195 26.14 32.88 5.06
C GLY A 195 25.78 31.78 6.05
N LYS A 196 24.80 30.93 5.72
CA LYS A 196 24.35 29.78 6.51
C LYS A 196 24.40 28.50 5.71
N THR A 197 24.60 27.37 6.41
CA THR A 197 24.50 26.03 5.85
C THR A 197 23.08 25.48 6.04
N TYR A 198 22.54 24.89 5.00
CA TYR A 198 21.21 24.29 4.98
C TYR A 198 21.32 22.81 4.60
N GLU A 199 20.62 21.96 5.34
CA GLU A 199 20.38 20.57 4.96
C GLU A 199 19.42 20.51 3.77
N ASN A 200 19.53 19.45 2.94
CA ASN A 200 18.61 19.23 1.83
C ASN A 200 18.07 17.80 1.81
N SER A 201 16.87 17.64 1.32
CA SER A 201 16.20 16.36 1.11
C SER A 201 14.98 16.58 0.21
N PHE A 202 14.27 15.52 -0.21
CA PHE A 202 12.98 15.68 -0.87
C PHE A 202 12.02 16.52 -0.05
N VAL A 203 11.85 16.18 1.24
CA VAL A 203 10.91 16.88 2.13
C VAL A 203 11.31 18.35 2.34
N LEU A 204 12.59 18.62 2.59
CA LEU A 204 13.08 19.98 2.84
C LEU A 204 13.02 20.83 1.57
N TYR A 205 13.37 20.26 0.42
CA TYR A 205 13.31 20.99 -0.84
C TYR A 205 11.89 21.32 -1.25
N GLU A 206 11.01 20.32 -1.37
CA GLU A 206 9.66 20.46 -1.91
C GLU A 206 8.72 21.24 -0.98
N ASN A 207 8.90 21.12 0.34
CA ASN A 207 8.00 21.79 1.29
C ASN A 207 8.52 23.11 1.86
N LEU A 208 9.84 23.38 1.78
CA LEU A 208 10.43 24.57 2.39
C LEU A 208 11.28 25.37 1.42
N HIS A 209 12.35 24.79 0.89
CA HIS A 209 13.37 25.55 0.20
C HIS A 209 12.94 26.11 -1.14
N GLU A 210 12.11 25.40 -1.91
CA GLU A 210 11.61 25.91 -3.20
C GLU A 210 10.65 27.10 -3.05
N MET A 211 10.03 27.24 -1.87
CA MET A 211 9.10 28.32 -1.53
C MET A 211 9.71 29.40 -0.64
N ASP A 212 11.02 29.31 -0.32
CA ASP A 212 11.70 30.30 0.53
C ASP A 212 11.61 31.71 -0.08
N ASN A 213 11.48 32.73 0.77
CA ASN A 213 11.42 34.13 0.35
C ASN A 213 12.73 34.63 -0.27
N HIS A 214 13.89 34.02 0.10
CA HIS A 214 15.21 34.41 -0.36
C HIS A 214 15.58 33.65 -1.65
N THR A 215 15.83 34.41 -2.72
CA THR A 215 16.16 33.84 -4.03
C THR A 215 17.45 33.01 -4.01
N GLU A 216 18.43 33.35 -3.17
CA GLU A 216 19.68 32.62 -3.05
C GLU A 216 19.43 31.22 -2.46
N VAL A 217 18.62 31.11 -1.40
CA VAL A 217 18.21 29.83 -0.80
C VAL A 217 17.53 28.96 -1.85
N ARG A 218 16.50 29.43 -2.52
CA ARG A 218 15.81 28.67 -3.58
C ARG A 218 16.75 28.18 -4.66
N ARG A 219 17.63 29.05 -5.14
CA ARG A 219 18.56 28.72 -6.23
C ARG A 219 19.59 27.66 -5.83
N ASN A 220 20.18 27.81 -4.64
CA ASN A 220 21.24 26.92 -4.18
C ASN A 220 20.65 25.58 -3.71
N ALA A 221 19.46 25.58 -3.09
CA ALA A 221 18.71 24.38 -2.79
C ALA A 221 18.41 23.57 -4.07
N ALA A 222 17.88 24.22 -5.11
CA ALA A 222 17.61 23.57 -6.40
C ALA A 222 18.87 22.97 -7.02
N LYS A 223 20.00 23.69 -7.00
CA LYS A 223 21.27 23.17 -7.52
C LYS A 223 21.74 21.91 -6.77
N SER A 224 21.69 21.92 -5.43
CA SER A 224 22.04 20.77 -4.60
C SER A 224 21.07 19.61 -4.87
N PHE A 225 19.76 19.86 -4.88
CA PHE A 225 18.73 18.88 -5.11
C PHE A 225 18.89 18.17 -6.46
N TYR A 226 18.92 18.93 -7.55
CA TYR A 226 19.07 18.36 -8.90
C TYR A 226 20.45 17.74 -9.16
N LYS A 227 21.50 18.16 -8.46
CA LYS A 227 22.80 17.49 -8.48
C LYS A 227 22.69 16.06 -7.95
N THR A 228 21.97 15.85 -6.86
CA THR A 228 21.73 14.52 -6.31
C THR A 228 20.87 13.69 -7.25
N LEU A 229 19.72 14.19 -7.73
CA LEU A 229 18.88 13.47 -8.68
C LEU A 229 19.67 13.03 -9.92
N ASN A 230 20.57 13.87 -10.41
CA ASN A 230 21.39 13.53 -11.58
C ASN A 230 22.41 12.40 -11.30
N ARG A 231 22.85 12.20 -10.05
CA ARG A 231 23.68 11.03 -9.66
C ARG A 231 22.89 9.72 -9.83
N TYR A 232 21.61 9.71 -9.50
CA TYR A 232 20.74 8.51 -9.51
C TYR A 232 19.91 8.35 -10.79
N LYS A 233 19.99 9.28 -11.74
CA LYS A 233 19.14 9.31 -12.93
C LYS A 233 19.09 8.00 -13.72
N ASN A 234 20.21 7.28 -13.81
CA ASN A 234 20.28 6.04 -14.58
C ASN A 234 19.55 4.90 -13.86
N THR A 235 19.67 4.83 -12.52
CA THR A 235 18.95 3.86 -11.70
C THR A 235 17.44 4.09 -11.82
N VAL A 236 16.99 5.31 -11.52
CA VAL A 236 15.57 5.69 -11.61
C VAL A 236 15.01 5.50 -13.03
N ALA A 237 15.77 5.85 -14.06
CA ALA A 237 15.34 5.62 -15.45
C ALA A 237 15.17 4.12 -15.77
N ASN A 238 16.06 3.26 -15.27
CA ASN A 238 15.94 1.82 -15.49
C ASN A 238 14.76 1.22 -14.71
N GLU A 239 14.49 1.66 -13.49
CA GLU A 239 13.33 1.25 -12.70
C GLU A 239 12.03 1.63 -13.41
N TYR A 240 11.92 2.87 -13.90
CA TYR A 240 10.77 3.36 -14.67
C TYR A 240 10.58 2.57 -15.97
N ILE A 241 11.63 2.41 -16.78
CA ILE A 241 11.58 1.66 -18.04
C ILE A 241 11.19 0.19 -17.78
N SER A 242 11.71 -0.42 -16.71
CA SER A 242 11.39 -1.80 -16.35
C SER A 242 9.94 -1.97 -15.92
N THR A 243 9.39 -1.00 -15.17
CA THR A 243 7.96 -0.95 -14.85
C THR A 243 7.11 -0.91 -16.13
N ILE A 244 7.39 0.04 -17.03
CA ILE A 244 6.64 0.18 -18.30
C ILE A 244 6.72 -1.10 -19.15
N LYS A 245 7.91 -1.71 -19.25
CA LYS A 245 8.09 -2.95 -20.02
C LYS A 245 7.30 -4.11 -19.42
N LYS A 246 7.30 -4.26 -18.09
CA LYS A 246 6.54 -5.29 -17.38
C LYS A 246 5.04 -5.11 -17.63
N GLU A 247 4.52 -3.91 -17.39
CA GLU A 247 3.09 -3.61 -17.59
C GLU A 247 2.65 -3.84 -19.04
N LYS A 248 3.47 -3.39 -20.00
CA LYS A 248 3.18 -3.64 -21.42
C LYS A 248 3.17 -5.13 -21.75
N MET A 249 4.10 -5.91 -21.20
CA MET A 249 4.18 -7.35 -21.44
C MET A 249 2.94 -8.07 -20.89
N ILE A 250 2.50 -7.72 -19.68
CA ILE A 250 1.28 -8.28 -19.07
C ILE A 250 0.05 -7.89 -19.89
N ALA A 251 -0.07 -6.64 -20.32
CA ALA A 251 -1.22 -6.15 -21.09
C ALA A 251 -1.31 -6.73 -22.52
N THR A 252 -0.29 -7.41 -23.02
CA THR A 252 -0.25 -8.03 -24.35
C THR A 252 -0.34 -9.57 -24.30
N MET A 253 -0.45 -10.15 -23.12
CA MET A 253 -0.72 -11.59 -22.92
C MET A 253 -2.19 -11.91 -23.14
#